data_3109f48fe395d93137fdec10216010e2
#
_entry.id   3109f48fe395d93137fdec10216010e2
#
_cell.length_a   1.000
_cell.length_b   1.000
_cell.length_c   1.000
_cell.angle_alpha   90.00
_cell.angle_beta   90.00
_cell.angle_gamma   90.00
#
_symmetry.space_group_name_H-M   'P 1'
#
loop_
_entity.id
_entity.type
_entity.pdbx_description
1 polymer ?
#
loop_
_entity_poly.entity_id
_entity_poly.type
_entity_poly.pdbx_seq_one_letter_code
_entity_poly.pdbx_strand_id
1 'polypeptide(L)'
;LYIDNAIKKGFDVEIDIWYHNKELKLGHDYPEYRIDFEWIIERKESLWVHCKNVLSAEYLSLNPKDINFFFHENDKLAITSKGYLWVFPGEQPVKNSIAVMPEIKNDDIDGCLGVCSDFITKYR
;
A
#
# COMPACT_ATOMS: atom_id res chain seq x y z
N LEU A 1 14.83 -4.99 -4.53
CA LEU A 1 15.18 -5.01 -5.96
C LEU A 1 13.97 -4.75 -6.84
N TYR A 2 12.91 -5.56 -6.68
CA TYR A 2 11.67 -5.33 -7.43
C TYR A 2 11.10 -3.95 -7.14
N ILE A 3 11.09 -3.58 -5.87
CA ILE A 3 10.53 -2.31 -5.42
C ILE A 3 11.30 -1.15 -6.04
N ASP A 4 12.64 -1.19 -5.96
CA ASP A 4 13.46 -0.12 -6.51
C ASP A 4 13.37 -0.04 -8.02
N ASN A 5 13.26 -1.18 -8.70
CA ASN A 5 13.08 -1.19 -10.15
C ASN A 5 11.74 -0.56 -10.56
N ALA A 6 10.67 -0.86 -9.84
CA ALA A 6 9.37 -0.27 -10.11
C ALA A 6 9.39 1.24 -9.90
N ILE A 7 10.02 1.69 -8.83
CA ILE A 7 10.15 3.13 -8.54
C ILE A 7 10.93 3.83 -9.65
N LYS A 8 12.02 3.24 -10.12
CA LYS A 8 12.81 3.79 -11.23
C LYS A 8 11.99 3.94 -12.50
N LYS A 9 11.02 3.06 -12.72
CA LYS A 9 10.13 3.12 -13.88
C LYS A 9 8.99 4.11 -13.72
N GLY A 10 8.92 4.81 -12.58
CA GLY A 10 7.91 5.82 -12.33
C GLY A 10 6.64 5.31 -11.65
N PHE A 11 6.65 4.09 -11.13
CA PHE A 11 5.53 3.54 -10.38
C PHE A 11 5.67 3.81 -8.90
N ASP A 12 4.54 4.02 -8.23
CA ASP A 12 4.47 3.84 -6.79
C ASP A 12 4.34 2.35 -6.49
N VAL A 13 4.64 1.96 -5.27
CA VAL A 13 4.64 0.56 -4.87
C VAL A 13 3.89 0.40 -3.55
N GLU A 14 2.97 -0.57 -3.52
CA GLU A 14 2.35 -1.00 -2.27
C GLU A 14 3.25 -2.06 -1.64
N ILE A 15 3.49 -1.93 -0.33
CA ILE A 15 4.27 -2.92 0.42
C ILE A 15 3.49 -3.38 1.64
N ASP A 16 3.72 -4.63 2.03
CA ASP A 16 3.11 -5.22 3.21
C ASP A 16 4.15 -5.29 4.33
N ILE A 17 3.85 -4.64 5.46
CA ILE A 17 4.79 -4.63 6.57
C ILE A 17 4.21 -5.22 7.83
N TRP A 18 5.10 -5.77 8.63
CA TRP A 18 4.84 -6.33 9.95
C TRP A 18 5.81 -5.70 10.95
N TYR A 19 5.38 -5.59 12.20
CA TYR A 19 6.30 -5.33 13.29
C TYR A 19 6.27 -6.54 14.21
N HIS A 20 7.35 -7.30 14.21
CA HIS A 20 7.43 -8.60 14.87
C HIS A 20 8.79 -8.76 15.52
N ASN A 21 8.82 -9.19 16.81
CA ASN A 21 10.05 -9.32 17.57
C ASN A 21 10.90 -8.04 17.55
N LYS A 22 10.22 -6.89 17.69
CA LYS A 22 10.85 -5.56 17.70
C LYS A 22 11.57 -5.22 16.40
N GLU A 23 11.17 -5.86 15.30
CA GLU A 23 11.75 -5.60 13.98
C GLU A 23 10.66 -5.36 12.95
N LEU A 24 10.92 -4.45 12.02
CA LEU A 24 10.08 -4.26 10.84
C LEU A 24 10.44 -5.31 9.81
N LYS A 25 9.43 -5.92 9.20
CA LYS A 25 9.61 -6.96 8.21
C LYS A 25 8.63 -6.80 7.06
N LEU A 26 9.06 -7.15 5.86
CA LEU A 26 8.20 -7.25 4.69
C LEU A 26 7.67 -8.67 4.55
N GLY A 27 6.46 -8.82 4.02
CA GLY A 27 5.90 -10.12 3.71
C GLY A 27 4.39 -10.09 3.56
N HIS A 28 3.86 -10.79 2.55
CA HIS A 28 2.43 -10.80 2.27
C HIS A 28 1.65 -11.65 3.28
N ASP A 29 2.06 -12.90 3.45
CA ASP A 29 1.34 -13.85 4.30
C ASP A 29 1.93 -13.97 5.70
N TYR A 30 3.20 -13.62 5.87
CA TYR A 30 3.91 -13.70 7.15
C TYR A 30 5.11 -12.76 7.09
N PRO A 31 5.67 -12.37 8.25
CA PRO A 31 6.86 -11.50 8.28
C PRO A 31 8.07 -12.29 7.78
N GLU A 32 8.61 -11.87 6.66
CA GLU A 32 9.61 -12.64 5.92
C GLU A 32 10.98 -11.97 5.86
N TYR A 33 11.03 -10.69 5.44
CA TYR A 33 12.30 -10.00 5.19
C TYR A 33 12.45 -8.81 6.14
N ARG A 34 13.50 -8.83 6.94
CA ARG A 34 13.80 -7.70 7.82
C ARG A 34 14.18 -6.47 7.01
N ILE A 35 13.65 -5.31 7.42
CA ILE A 35 14.04 -4.01 6.86
C ILE A 35 14.29 -3.03 8.00
N ASP A 36 15.08 -2.01 7.74
CA ASP A 36 15.26 -0.90 8.67
C ASP A 36 14.20 0.18 8.37
N PHE A 37 13.82 0.95 9.38
CA PHE A 37 12.88 2.04 9.20
C PHE A 37 13.38 3.06 8.17
N GLU A 38 14.68 3.31 8.14
CA GLU A 38 15.31 4.18 7.15
C GLU A 38 15.01 3.74 5.71
N TRP A 39 14.92 2.43 5.48
CA TRP A 39 14.59 1.91 4.16
C TRP A 39 13.23 2.43 3.68
N ILE A 40 12.25 2.47 4.60
CA ILE A 40 10.91 3.02 4.29
C ILE A 40 11.00 4.53 4.08
N ILE A 41 11.69 5.24 4.98
CA ILE A 41 11.81 6.70 4.91
C ILE A 41 12.43 7.14 3.59
N GLU A 42 13.46 6.44 3.13
CA GLU A 42 14.16 6.78 1.88
C GLU A 42 13.24 6.64 0.66
N ARG A 43 12.20 5.83 0.75
CA ARG A 43 11.29 5.52 -0.37
C ARG A 43 9.87 6.05 -0.15
N LYS A 44 9.66 6.80 0.91
CA LYS A 44 8.30 7.16 1.37
C LYS A 44 7.45 7.86 0.32
N GLU A 45 8.06 8.62 -0.58
CA GLU A 45 7.32 9.37 -1.61
C GLU A 45 6.67 8.43 -2.63
N SER A 46 7.15 7.20 -2.71
CA SER A 46 6.67 6.21 -3.68
C SER A 46 5.99 5.01 -3.04
N LEU A 47 5.84 5.00 -1.72
CA LEU A 47 5.30 3.83 -1.02
C LEU A 47 3.87 4.05 -0.52
N TRP A 48 3.09 2.99 -0.65
CA TRP A 48 1.78 2.82 -0.01
C TRP A 48 1.94 1.63 0.93
N VAL A 49 1.92 1.90 2.24
CA VAL A 49 2.34 0.91 3.23
C VAL A 49 1.12 0.27 3.88
N HIS A 50 0.91 -1.01 3.57
CA HIS A 50 -0.15 -1.81 4.17
C HIS A 50 0.39 -2.46 5.45
N CYS A 51 -0.15 -2.04 6.59
CA CYS A 51 0.21 -2.63 7.87
C CYS A 51 -0.54 -3.95 8.03
N LYS A 52 0.19 -5.05 8.18
CA LYS A 52 -0.38 -6.38 8.24
C LYS A 52 -0.74 -6.80 9.66
N ASN A 53 -0.20 -6.14 10.67
CA ASN A 53 -0.58 -6.40 12.05
C ASN A 53 -0.73 -5.08 12.82
N VAL A 54 -1.41 -5.17 13.97
CA VAL A 54 -1.67 -3.98 14.79
C VAL A 54 -0.37 -3.32 15.23
N LEU A 55 0.64 -4.11 15.55
CA LEU A 55 1.93 -3.57 16.01
C LEU A 55 2.62 -2.70 14.95
N SER A 56 2.50 -3.05 13.66
CA SER A 56 3.08 -2.22 12.60
C SER A 56 2.33 -0.89 12.46
N ALA A 57 1.01 -0.92 12.58
CA ALA A 57 0.22 0.31 12.56
C ALA A 57 0.57 1.21 13.75
N GLU A 58 0.69 0.62 14.93
CA GLU A 58 1.12 1.36 16.11
C GLU A 58 2.51 1.97 15.91
N TYR A 59 3.44 1.17 15.42
CA TYR A 59 4.81 1.65 15.19
C TYR A 59 4.84 2.87 14.26
N LEU A 60 4.13 2.81 13.15
CA LEU A 60 4.11 3.92 12.21
C LEU A 60 3.38 5.14 12.77
N SER A 61 2.32 4.92 13.56
CA SER A 61 1.60 6.04 14.17
C SER A 61 2.43 6.76 15.24
N LEU A 62 3.31 6.03 15.93
CA LEU A 62 4.17 6.59 16.96
C LEU A 62 5.47 7.20 16.38
N ASN A 63 5.78 6.88 15.13
CA ASN A 63 6.99 7.36 14.44
C ASN A 63 6.60 8.09 13.16
N PRO A 64 5.89 9.24 13.27
CA PRO A 64 5.39 9.93 12.10
C PRO A 64 6.53 10.57 11.30
N LYS A 65 6.74 10.08 10.07
CA LYS A 65 7.74 10.57 9.14
C LYS A 65 7.12 10.81 7.77
N ASP A 66 5.85 11.22 7.74
CA ASP A 66 5.12 11.49 6.51
C ASP A 66 5.01 10.26 5.61
N ILE A 67 4.76 9.12 6.23
CA ILE A 67 4.58 7.85 5.53
C ILE A 67 3.10 7.63 5.26
N ASN A 68 2.76 7.24 4.04
CA ASN A 68 1.39 6.92 3.65
C ASN A 68 1.12 5.46 4.00
N PHE A 69 0.37 5.22 5.07
CA PHE A 69 0.10 3.86 5.54
C PHE A 69 -1.37 3.64 5.85
N PHE A 70 -1.76 2.38 5.91
CA PHE A 70 -3.12 1.97 6.25
C PHE A 70 -3.10 0.56 6.83
N PHE A 71 -4.18 0.21 7.54
CA PHE A 71 -4.43 -1.14 8.04
C PHE A 71 -5.69 -1.67 7.37
N HIS A 72 -5.69 -2.94 6.94
CA HIS A 72 -6.85 -3.57 6.31
C HIS A 72 -6.85 -5.07 6.57
N GLU A 73 -8.03 -5.62 6.77
CA GLU A 73 -8.24 -7.08 6.80
C GLU A 73 -9.34 -7.49 5.82
N ASN A 74 -10.61 -7.21 6.12
CA ASN A 74 -11.74 -7.66 5.29
C ASN A 74 -12.73 -6.54 4.93
N ASP A 75 -12.31 -5.30 5.02
CA ASP A 75 -13.17 -4.16 4.75
C ASP A 75 -13.30 -3.89 3.26
N LYS A 76 -14.32 -3.13 2.88
CA LYS A 76 -14.53 -2.73 1.48
C LYS A 76 -13.53 -1.69 1.02
N LEU A 77 -13.03 -0.89 1.94
CA LEU A 77 -11.99 0.09 1.67
C LEU A 77 -11.19 0.36 2.93
N ALA A 78 -10.04 0.99 2.73
CA ALA A 78 -9.25 1.54 3.81
C ALA A 78 -8.99 3.01 3.52
N ILE A 79 -8.82 3.82 4.58
CA ILE A 79 -8.41 5.21 4.44
C ILE A 79 -6.94 5.27 4.86
N THR A 80 -6.08 5.78 3.97
CA THR A 80 -4.67 5.86 4.31
C THR A 80 -4.40 7.03 5.25
N SER A 81 -3.25 7.03 5.89
CA SER A 81 -2.84 8.09 6.80
C SER A 81 -2.76 9.46 6.12
N LYS A 82 -2.63 9.51 4.81
CA LYS A 82 -2.64 10.76 4.04
C LYS A 82 -4.01 11.09 3.47
N GLY A 83 -5.05 10.33 3.83
CA GLY A 83 -6.43 10.62 3.45
C GLY A 83 -6.87 10.06 2.11
N TYR A 84 -6.12 9.17 1.51
CA TYR A 84 -6.53 8.50 0.28
C TYR A 84 -7.49 7.36 0.57
N LEU A 85 -8.42 7.13 -0.35
CA LEU A 85 -9.32 5.97 -0.28
C LEU A 85 -8.69 4.82 -1.08
N TRP A 86 -8.40 3.73 -0.40
CA TRP A 86 -7.83 2.50 -0.96
C TRP A 86 -8.98 1.51 -1.09
N VAL A 87 -9.54 1.35 -2.31
CA VAL A 87 -10.84 0.73 -2.53
C VAL A 87 -10.69 -0.64 -3.15
N PHE A 88 -11.21 -1.65 -2.47
CA PHE A 88 -11.08 -3.04 -2.86
C PHE A 88 -12.06 -3.40 -3.98
N PRO A 89 -11.84 -4.53 -4.67
CA PRO A 89 -12.64 -4.89 -5.86
C PRO A 89 -14.14 -4.95 -5.59
N GLY A 90 -14.91 -4.48 -6.56
CA GLY A 90 -16.36 -4.53 -6.51
C GLY A 90 -17.05 -3.27 -5.98
N GLU A 91 -16.28 -2.28 -5.52
CA GLU A 91 -16.86 -1.09 -4.89
C GLU A 91 -16.84 0.16 -5.78
N GLN A 92 -16.20 0.09 -6.94
CA GLN A 92 -16.12 1.22 -7.87
C GLN A 92 -17.48 1.44 -8.57
N PRO A 93 -17.81 2.67 -9.00
CA PRO A 93 -16.95 3.86 -9.06
C PRO A 93 -16.91 4.63 -7.74
N VAL A 94 -15.72 5.08 -7.36
CA VAL A 94 -15.49 5.96 -6.20
C VAL A 94 -14.52 7.04 -6.62
N LYS A 95 -14.94 8.30 -6.53
CA LYS A 95 -14.10 9.42 -6.94
C LYS A 95 -12.89 9.56 -6.03
N ASN A 96 -11.76 9.95 -6.64
CA ASN A 96 -10.53 10.25 -5.92
C ASN A 96 -10.00 9.07 -5.10
N SER A 97 -10.25 7.86 -5.61
CA SER A 97 -9.81 6.63 -4.96
C SER A 97 -8.69 5.96 -5.74
N ILE A 98 -7.99 5.08 -5.05
CA ILE A 98 -7.10 4.11 -5.70
C ILE A 98 -7.91 2.84 -5.90
N ALA A 99 -8.08 2.42 -7.15
CA ALA A 99 -8.79 1.19 -7.48
C ALA A 99 -7.84 0.01 -7.34
N VAL A 100 -8.12 -0.87 -6.37
CA VAL A 100 -7.28 -2.03 -6.09
C VAL A 100 -7.76 -3.21 -6.92
N MET A 101 -6.87 -3.79 -7.73
CA MET A 101 -7.15 -4.96 -8.57
C MET A 101 -8.48 -4.85 -9.32
N PRO A 102 -8.69 -3.76 -10.08
CA PRO A 102 -10.01 -3.52 -10.70
C PRO A 102 -10.38 -4.60 -11.73
N GLU A 103 -9.43 -5.33 -12.25
CA GLU A 103 -9.69 -6.40 -13.21
C GLU A 103 -10.47 -7.57 -12.60
N ILE A 104 -10.44 -7.76 -11.28
CA ILE A 104 -11.09 -8.90 -10.61
C ILE A 104 -12.62 -8.84 -10.79
N LYS A 105 -13.20 -7.64 -10.66
CA LYS A 105 -14.65 -7.43 -10.76
C LYS A 105 -15.03 -6.55 -11.96
N ASN A 106 -14.07 -6.32 -12.84
CA ASN A 106 -14.27 -5.46 -14.00
C ASN A 106 -14.82 -4.09 -13.57
N ASP A 107 -14.17 -3.47 -12.61
CA ASP A 107 -14.60 -2.22 -12.01
C ASP A 107 -14.49 -1.05 -12.97
N ASP A 108 -15.42 -0.09 -12.82
CA ASP A 108 -15.37 1.19 -13.52
C ASP A 108 -14.37 2.09 -12.81
N ILE A 109 -13.24 2.36 -13.46
CA ILE A 109 -12.17 3.16 -12.86
C ILE A 109 -12.19 4.63 -13.29
N ASP A 110 -13.23 5.07 -13.99
CA ASP A 110 -13.36 6.48 -14.32
C ASP A 110 -13.48 7.30 -13.04
N GLY A 111 -12.71 8.38 -12.97
CA GLY A 111 -12.69 9.24 -11.80
C GLY A 111 -11.75 8.79 -10.70
N CYS A 112 -11.09 7.64 -10.82
CA CYS A 112 -10.06 7.21 -9.88
C CYS A 112 -8.81 8.05 -10.01
N LEU A 113 -8.08 8.22 -8.90
CA LEU A 113 -6.76 8.83 -8.90
C LEU A 113 -5.71 7.89 -9.47
N GLY A 114 -5.86 6.60 -9.23
CA GLY A 114 -4.87 5.63 -9.67
C GLY A 114 -5.38 4.21 -9.50
N VAL A 115 -4.52 3.27 -9.88
CA VAL A 115 -4.81 1.83 -9.88
C VAL A 115 -3.66 1.10 -9.21
N CYS A 116 -3.99 0.14 -8.35
CA CYS A 116 -3.04 -0.82 -7.81
C CYS A 116 -3.38 -2.18 -8.41
N SER A 117 -2.44 -2.77 -9.15
CA SER A 117 -2.68 -4.03 -9.84
C SER A 117 -1.36 -4.73 -10.14
N ASP A 118 -1.39 -6.06 -10.16
CA ASP A 118 -0.27 -6.86 -10.64
C ASP A 118 -0.08 -6.70 -12.16
N PHE A 119 -1.10 -6.15 -12.84
CA PHE A 119 -1.09 -5.91 -14.28
C PHE A 119 -1.05 -4.43 -14.60
N ILE A 120 -0.29 -3.68 -13.81
CA ILE A 120 -0.33 -2.21 -13.84
C ILE A 120 -0.02 -1.61 -15.22
N THR A 121 0.77 -2.28 -16.03
CA THR A 121 1.09 -1.78 -17.37
C THR A 121 -0.11 -1.68 -18.28
N LYS A 122 -1.18 -2.44 -18.02
CA LYS A 122 -2.44 -2.34 -18.76
C LYS A 122 -3.13 -0.98 -18.60
N TYR A 123 -2.86 -0.30 -17.49
CA TYR A 123 -3.55 0.93 -17.11
C TYR A 123 -2.70 2.17 -17.39
N ARG A 124 -1.55 2.00 -18.00
CA ARG A 124 -0.61 3.09 -18.21
C ARG A 124 -0.84 3.84 -19.53
#